data_854dd7e8b0189f0c4c11ffcff195ce30
#
_entry.id   854dd7e8b0189f0c4c11ffcff195ce30
#
_cell.length_a   1.000
_cell.length_b   1.000
_cell.length_c   1.000
_cell.angle_alpha   90.00
_cell.angle_beta   90.00
_cell.angle_gamma   90.00
#
_symmetry.space_group_name_H-M   'P 1'
#
loop_
_entity.id
_entity.type
_entity.pdbx_description
1 polymer ?
#
loop_
_entity_poly.entity_id
_entity_poly.type
_entity_poly.pdbx_seq_one_letter_code
_entity_poly.pdbx_strand_id
1 'polypeptide(L)'
;MDNRSGKYRLGFDIGGTFTDFVLSDPESNEISVHKCLTTPDDPSVGALKGLQEILSNQGLNFSDVDHLVHGTTLVTNALIERQGARTGLLTTRGFRDILEMGIEQRYDIHDLFLQFPDPMAPRYLRREITERISRDGDVITCLLYTSDAADE
;
A
#
# COMPACT_ATOMS: atom_id res chain seq x y z
N MET A 1 -2.19 -2.25 40.40
CA MET A 1 -2.45 -0.85 40.03
C MET A 1 -1.66 -0.58 38.77
N ASP A 2 -2.31 -0.81 37.64
CA ASP A 2 -1.70 -0.64 36.32
C ASP A 2 -1.86 0.85 35.93
N ASN A 3 -0.86 1.64 36.29
CA ASN A 3 -0.84 3.07 36.00
C ASN A 3 -0.34 3.25 34.54
N ARG A 4 -1.19 2.90 33.57
CA ARG A 4 -0.95 3.26 32.17
C ARG A 4 -1.27 4.73 32.02
N SER A 5 -0.23 5.55 32.03
CA SER A 5 -0.32 7.00 31.98
C SER A 5 -0.65 7.59 30.60
N GLY A 6 -0.85 6.74 29.60
CA GLY A 6 -1.16 7.20 28.25
C GLY A 6 -2.65 7.53 28.11
N LYS A 7 -2.96 8.77 27.76
CA LYS A 7 -4.35 9.19 27.50
C LYS A 7 -4.54 9.83 26.12
N TYR A 8 -3.46 10.18 25.44
CA TYR A 8 -3.52 10.82 24.14
C TYR A 8 -3.59 9.78 23.01
N ARG A 9 -4.27 10.18 21.93
CA ARG A 9 -4.31 9.41 20.68
C ARG A 9 -3.57 10.17 19.62
N LEU A 10 -2.63 9.53 18.95
CA LEU A 10 -1.79 10.13 17.93
C LEU A 10 -1.97 9.35 16.61
N GLY A 11 -2.34 10.07 15.55
CA GLY A 11 -2.42 9.55 14.21
C GLY A 11 -1.42 10.28 13.31
N PHE A 12 -0.88 9.57 12.32
CA PHE A 12 -0.11 10.21 11.26
C PHE A 12 -0.30 9.50 9.93
N ASP A 13 -0.21 10.28 8.84
CA ASP A 13 -0.28 9.80 7.47
C ASP A 13 0.94 10.24 6.68
N ILE A 14 1.65 9.27 6.11
CA ILE A 14 2.83 9.52 5.30
C ILE A 14 2.41 9.62 3.83
N GLY A 15 2.37 10.85 3.31
CA GLY A 15 2.18 11.12 1.89
C GLY A 15 3.50 11.23 1.11
N GLY A 16 3.41 11.41 -0.19
CA GLY A 16 4.60 11.55 -1.05
C GLY A 16 5.42 12.82 -0.80
N THR A 17 4.77 13.92 -0.41
CA THR A 17 5.42 15.22 -0.19
C THR A 17 5.42 15.64 1.27
N PHE A 18 4.32 15.41 1.97
CA PHE A 18 4.12 15.80 3.35
C PHE A 18 3.68 14.62 4.19
N THR A 19 4.04 14.66 5.46
CA THR A 19 3.51 13.78 6.50
C THR A 19 2.66 14.64 7.43
N ASP A 20 1.42 14.24 7.61
CA ASP A 20 0.42 14.91 8.44
C ASP A 20 0.25 14.17 9.77
N PHE A 21 0.09 14.93 10.86
CA PHE A 21 -0.04 14.40 12.22
C PHE A 21 -1.26 15.00 12.91
N VAL A 22 -1.94 14.18 13.70
CA VAL A 22 -3.09 14.58 14.51
C VAL A 22 -2.94 13.98 15.91
N LEU A 23 -2.90 14.85 16.90
CA LEU A 23 -2.92 14.47 18.31
C LEU A 23 -4.28 14.84 18.91
N SER A 24 -4.92 13.91 19.57
CA SER A 24 -6.22 14.11 20.22
C SER A 24 -6.14 13.78 21.70
N ASP A 25 -6.69 14.66 22.52
CA ASP A 25 -6.99 14.41 23.93
C ASP A 25 -8.46 13.95 24.04
N PRO A 26 -8.73 12.69 24.40
CA PRO A 26 -10.11 12.19 24.54
C PRO A 26 -10.89 12.81 25.69
N GLU A 27 -10.22 13.41 26.68
CA GLU A 27 -10.87 14.03 27.85
C GLU A 27 -11.36 15.44 27.54
N SER A 28 -10.50 16.27 26.92
CA SER A 28 -10.85 17.64 26.57
C SER A 28 -11.49 17.76 25.17
N ASN A 29 -11.39 16.72 24.32
CA ASN A 29 -11.73 16.74 22.89
C ASN A 29 -10.89 17.77 22.08
N GLU A 30 -9.77 18.21 22.61
CA GLU A 30 -8.86 19.06 21.87
C GLU A 30 -8.09 18.25 20.80
N ILE A 31 -7.90 18.87 19.64
CA ILE A 31 -7.17 18.32 18.52
C ILE A 31 -6.04 19.27 18.16
N SER A 32 -4.81 18.76 18.15
CA SER A 32 -3.64 19.45 17.62
C SER A 32 -3.19 18.78 16.33
N VAL A 33 -2.80 19.60 15.37
CA VAL A 33 -2.31 19.14 14.07
C VAL A 33 -0.89 19.63 13.83
N HIS A 34 -0.11 18.83 13.13
CA HIS A 34 1.24 19.17 12.70
C HIS A 34 1.50 18.61 11.31
N LYS A 35 2.36 19.24 10.55
CA LYS A 35 2.73 18.81 9.21
C LYS A 35 4.22 19.07 8.99
N CYS A 36 4.91 18.07 8.45
CA CYS A 36 6.30 18.22 8.01
C CYS A 36 6.50 17.65 6.60
N LEU A 37 7.64 17.96 6.01
CA LEU A 37 8.03 17.34 4.73
C LEU A 37 8.36 15.86 4.95
N THR A 38 7.88 15.02 4.06
CA THR A 38 8.31 13.63 3.98
C THR A 38 9.78 13.58 3.51
N THR A 39 10.57 12.69 4.09
CA THR A 39 11.93 12.40 3.65
C THR A 39 11.89 11.30 2.58
N PRO A 40 12.16 11.61 1.29
CA PRO A 40 11.94 10.65 0.20
C PRO A 40 12.78 9.38 0.31
N ASP A 41 14.03 9.51 0.77
CA ASP A 41 14.96 8.38 0.88
C ASP A 41 14.61 7.43 2.04
N ASP A 42 14.08 7.98 3.14
CA ASP A 42 13.59 7.23 4.29
C ASP A 42 12.45 7.99 4.96
N PRO A 43 11.19 7.67 4.63
CA PRO A 43 10.02 8.35 5.20
C PRO A 43 9.91 8.21 6.72
N SER A 44 10.53 7.19 7.32
CA SER A 44 10.50 6.97 8.76
C SER A 44 11.21 8.08 9.55
N VAL A 45 12.26 8.65 8.98
CA VAL A 45 13.03 9.75 9.59
C VAL A 45 12.16 11.00 9.75
N GLY A 46 11.46 11.40 8.68
CA GLY A 46 10.52 12.53 8.71
C GLY A 46 9.36 12.27 9.67
N ALA A 47 8.81 11.05 9.66
CA ALA A 47 7.72 10.67 10.54
C ALA A 47 8.13 10.73 12.02
N LEU A 48 9.27 10.16 12.40
CA LEU A 48 9.76 10.21 13.78
C LEU A 48 10.02 11.64 14.25
N LYS A 49 10.60 12.47 13.40
CA LYS A 49 10.82 13.88 13.70
C LYS A 49 9.51 14.62 13.93
N GLY A 50 8.53 14.47 13.04
CA GLY A 50 7.21 15.09 13.18
C GLY A 50 6.44 14.62 14.41
N LEU A 51 6.55 13.32 14.77
CA LEU A 51 6.00 12.78 16.01
C LEU A 51 6.61 13.45 17.25
N GLN A 52 7.93 13.66 17.27
CA GLN A 52 8.61 14.35 18.35
C GLN A 52 8.19 15.83 18.44
N GLU A 53 8.08 16.50 17.29
CA GLU A 53 7.69 17.90 17.21
C GLU A 53 6.27 18.14 17.73
N ILE A 54 5.28 17.34 17.31
CA ILE A 54 3.89 17.51 17.77
C ILE A 54 3.76 17.27 19.28
N LEU A 55 4.44 16.26 19.81
CA LEU A 55 4.44 15.97 21.25
C LEU A 55 5.14 17.10 22.06
N SER A 56 6.32 17.51 21.59
CA SER A 56 7.08 18.57 22.27
C SER A 56 6.33 19.90 22.32
N ASN A 57 5.62 20.26 21.24
CA ASN A 57 4.80 21.46 21.17
C ASN A 57 3.66 21.47 22.20
N GLN A 58 3.23 20.32 22.67
CA GLN A 58 2.21 20.15 23.70
C GLN A 58 2.81 19.83 25.08
N GLY A 59 4.13 19.81 25.21
CA GLY A 59 4.81 19.44 26.45
C GLY A 59 4.65 17.97 26.84
N LEU A 60 4.40 17.10 25.88
CA LEU A 60 4.15 15.67 26.03
C LEU A 60 5.35 14.82 25.58
N ASN A 61 5.34 13.56 26.02
CA ASN A 61 6.30 12.54 25.63
C ASN A 61 5.57 11.33 25.01
N PHE A 62 6.30 10.43 24.40
CA PHE A 62 5.74 9.18 23.84
C PHE A 62 5.01 8.31 24.88
N SER A 63 5.42 8.37 26.14
CA SER A 63 4.74 7.65 27.24
C SER A 63 3.32 8.16 27.54
N ASP A 64 2.98 9.35 27.08
CA ASP A 64 1.66 9.96 27.27
C ASP A 64 0.66 9.51 26.18
N VAL A 65 1.15 8.82 25.14
CA VAL A 65 0.35 8.29 24.01
C VAL A 65 -0.11 6.88 24.32
N ASP A 66 -1.42 6.65 24.33
CA ASP A 66 -2.04 5.34 24.53
C ASP A 66 -2.27 4.61 23.19
N HIS A 67 -2.67 5.35 22.16
CA HIS A 67 -2.95 4.80 20.84
C HIS A 67 -2.16 5.54 19.75
N LEU A 68 -1.44 4.78 18.92
CA LEU A 68 -0.78 5.27 17.73
C LEU A 68 -1.40 4.63 16.48
N VAL A 69 -1.84 5.45 15.55
CA VAL A 69 -2.41 5.01 14.26
C VAL A 69 -1.55 5.54 13.12
N HIS A 70 -1.14 4.65 12.23
CA HIS A 70 -0.38 4.99 11.06
C HIS A 70 -1.18 4.72 9.79
N GLY A 71 -1.42 5.75 8.99
CA GLY A 71 -1.87 5.68 7.61
C GLY A 71 -0.69 5.85 6.66
N THR A 72 -0.78 5.28 5.46
CA THR A 72 0.22 5.51 4.43
C THR A 72 -0.38 5.40 3.04
N THR A 73 -0.05 6.34 2.18
CA THR A 73 -0.38 6.34 0.75
C THR A 73 0.81 5.96 -0.13
N LEU A 74 1.93 5.55 0.46
CA LEU A 74 3.18 5.25 -0.27
C LEU A 74 2.98 4.23 -1.38
N VAL A 75 2.22 3.16 -1.12
CA VAL A 75 1.94 2.12 -2.13
C VAL A 75 1.09 2.70 -3.27
N THR A 76 0.08 3.49 -2.95
CA THR A 76 -0.76 4.16 -3.95
C THR A 76 0.07 5.11 -4.81
N ASN A 77 0.93 5.91 -4.21
CA ASN A 77 1.83 6.82 -4.92
C ASN A 77 2.80 6.05 -5.82
N ALA A 78 3.43 5.00 -5.31
CA ALA A 78 4.32 4.14 -6.10
C ALA A 78 3.61 3.52 -7.31
N LEU A 79 2.34 3.11 -7.16
CA LEU A 79 1.53 2.59 -8.25
C LEU A 79 1.19 3.66 -9.30
N ILE A 80 0.80 4.87 -8.86
CA ILE A 80 0.48 5.99 -9.76
C ILE A 80 1.72 6.45 -10.52
N GLU A 81 2.84 6.59 -9.83
CA GLU A 81 4.12 7.04 -10.39
C GLU A 81 4.86 5.93 -11.16
N ARG A 82 4.33 4.72 -11.14
CA ARG A 82 4.98 3.54 -11.76
C ARG A 82 6.38 3.26 -11.20
N GLN A 83 6.61 3.63 -9.94
CA GLN A 83 7.85 3.39 -9.22
C GLN A 83 7.72 2.12 -8.38
N GLY A 84 8.61 1.18 -8.60
CA GLY A 84 8.58 -0.08 -7.85
C GLY A 84 9.48 -1.15 -8.47
N ALA A 85 9.47 -2.32 -7.88
CA ALA A 85 10.19 -3.47 -8.39
C ALA A 85 9.63 -3.93 -9.73
N ARG A 86 10.49 -4.45 -10.59
CA ARG A 86 10.09 -5.10 -11.83
C ARG A 86 9.25 -6.33 -11.51
N THR A 87 7.95 -6.28 -11.87
CA THR A 87 6.97 -7.29 -11.46
C THR A 87 6.61 -8.19 -12.64
N GLY A 88 6.64 -9.50 -12.42
CA GLY A 88 6.11 -10.51 -13.32
C GLY A 88 4.76 -11.04 -12.85
N LEU A 89 4.00 -11.64 -13.75
CA LEU A 89 2.73 -12.29 -13.47
C LEU A 89 2.80 -13.75 -13.88
N LEU A 90 2.48 -14.65 -12.94
CA LEU A 90 2.17 -16.06 -13.23
C LEU A 90 0.66 -16.23 -13.25
N THR A 91 0.14 -16.84 -14.29
CA THR A 91 -1.30 -17.04 -14.46
C THR A 91 -1.62 -18.42 -15.06
N THR A 92 -2.84 -18.88 -14.86
CA THR A 92 -3.36 -20.09 -15.49
C THR A 92 -3.19 -20.04 -17.00
N ARG A 93 -2.83 -21.15 -17.60
CA ARG A 93 -2.68 -21.28 -19.06
C ARG A 93 -3.96 -20.85 -19.79
N GLY A 94 -3.81 -19.97 -20.78
CA GLY A 94 -4.90 -19.34 -21.53
C GLY A 94 -5.38 -18.00 -20.96
N PHE A 95 -4.81 -17.53 -19.82
CA PHE A 95 -5.22 -16.28 -19.17
C PHE A 95 -4.14 -15.18 -19.20
N ARG A 96 -3.13 -15.33 -20.06
CA ARG A 96 -2.01 -14.39 -20.15
C ARG A 96 -2.43 -12.95 -20.46
N ASP A 97 -3.46 -12.78 -21.25
CA ASP A 97 -3.91 -11.48 -21.76
C ASP A 97 -5.07 -10.88 -20.94
N ILE A 98 -5.36 -11.45 -19.76
CA ILE A 98 -6.45 -11.00 -18.89
C ILE A 98 -6.31 -9.53 -18.46
N LEU A 99 -5.07 -9.02 -18.35
CA LEU A 99 -4.84 -7.64 -17.93
C LEU A 99 -5.19 -6.63 -19.05
N GLU A 100 -5.05 -7.01 -20.32
CA GLU A 100 -5.50 -6.20 -21.46
C GLU A 100 -6.99 -6.32 -21.68
N MET A 101 -7.54 -7.52 -21.51
CA MET A 101 -8.98 -7.77 -21.68
C MET A 101 -9.78 -7.06 -20.60
N GLY A 102 -9.26 -7.05 -19.36
CA GLY A 102 -9.96 -6.46 -18.22
C GLY A 102 -11.36 -7.03 -18.09
N ILE A 103 -12.34 -6.15 -17.96
CA ILE A 103 -13.78 -6.51 -17.93
C ILE A 103 -14.49 -6.11 -19.24
N GLU A 104 -13.74 -5.83 -20.31
CA GLU A 104 -14.22 -5.40 -21.63
C GLU A 104 -15.03 -4.10 -21.60
N GLN A 105 -14.99 -3.35 -20.51
CA GLN A 105 -15.74 -2.13 -20.32
C GLN A 105 -14.91 -0.94 -20.80
N ARG A 106 -15.50 -0.12 -21.67
CA ARG A 106 -14.93 1.16 -22.09
C ARG A 106 -15.55 2.27 -21.26
N TYR A 107 -14.74 3.17 -20.71
CA TYR A 107 -15.21 4.33 -19.96
C TYR A 107 -15.73 5.44 -20.89
N ASP A 108 -15.35 5.42 -22.18
CA ASP A 108 -15.99 6.22 -23.24
C ASP A 108 -16.12 5.35 -24.50
N ILE A 109 -17.37 5.03 -24.86
CA ILE A 109 -17.68 4.17 -26.03
C ILE A 109 -17.57 4.92 -27.36
N HIS A 110 -17.52 6.25 -27.33
CA HIS A 110 -17.44 7.09 -28.52
C HIS A 110 -16.03 7.56 -28.85
N ASP A 111 -15.09 7.38 -27.90
CA ASP A 111 -13.69 7.70 -28.13
C ASP A 111 -13.00 6.59 -28.94
N LEU A 112 -12.68 6.92 -30.19
CA LEU A 112 -11.96 6.01 -31.10
C LEU A 112 -10.47 5.85 -30.75
N PHE A 113 -9.92 6.77 -29.95
CA PHE A 113 -8.54 6.81 -29.56
C PHE A 113 -8.33 6.41 -28.08
N LEU A 114 -9.35 5.80 -27.49
CA LEU A 114 -9.32 5.36 -26.12
C LEU A 114 -8.09 4.52 -25.82
N GLN A 115 -7.31 4.97 -24.85
CA GLN A 115 -6.14 4.26 -24.33
C GLN A 115 -6.40 3.80 -22.90
N PHE A 116 -6.23 2.51 -22.65
CA PHE A 116 -6.24 1.99 -21.30
C PHE A 116 -4.87 2.22 -20.66
N PRO A 117 -4.83 2.37 -19.31
CA PRO A 117 -3.56 2.42 -18.61
C PRO A 117 -2.72 1.17 -18.88
N ASP A 118 -1.43 1.34 -19.08
CA ASP A 118 -0.51 0.22 -19.25
C ASP A 118 -0.57 -0.72 -18.03
N PRO A 119 -0.64 -2.05 -18.24
CA PRO A 119 -0.61 -3.01 -17.16
C PRO A 119 0.66 -2.93 -16.33
N MET A 120 0.56 -3.18 -15.00
CA MET A 120 1.71 -3.19 -14.09
C MET A 120 2.71 -4.29 -14.41
N ALA A 121 2.24 -5.43 -14.88
CA ALA A 121 3.08 -6.50 -15.40
C ALA A 121 3.01 -6.48 -16.94
N PRO A 122 4.04 -6.01 -17.63
CA PRO A 122 4.07 -5.99 -19.10
C PRO A 122 4.03 -7.41 -19.67
N ARG A 123 3.49 -7.56 -20.88
CA ARG A 123 3.21 -8.87 -21.48
C ARG A 123 4.41 -9.81 -21.52
N TYR A 124 5.61 -9.30 -21.74
CA TYR A 124 6.84 -10.10 -21.78
C TYR A 124 7.28 -10.66 -20.41
N LEU A 125 6.74 -10.13 -19.31
CA LEU A 125 6.96 -10.62 -17.95
C LEU A 125 5.82 -11.52 -17.45
N ARG A 126 4.87 -11.89 -18.31
CA ARG A 126 3.79 -12.82 -17.94
C ARG A 126 4.13 -14.21 -18.43
N ARG A 127 3.95 -15.17 -17.55
CA ARG A 127 4.13 -16.59 -17.81
C ARG A 127 2.88 -17.37 -17.45
N GLU A 128 2.62 -18.40 -18.21
CA GLU A 128 1.50 -19.27 -17.99
C GLU A 128 1.95 -20.57 -17.32
N ILE A 129 1.19 -21.02 -16.36
CA ILE A 129 1.39 -22.28 -15.66
C ILE A 129 0.24 -23.22 -15.99
N THR A 130 0.54 -24.50 -16.12
CA THR A 130 -0.47 -25.53 -16.38
C THR A 130 -1.04 -25.99 -15.04
N GLU A 131 -2.12 -25.32 -14.64
CA GLU A 131 -2.93 -25.66 -13.48
C GLU A 131 -4.37 -25.23 -13.74
N ARG A 132 -5.33 -25.79 -13.01
CA ARG A 132 -6.71 -25.35 -13.05
C ARG A 132 -7.43 -25.68 -11.76
N ILE A 133 -8.04 -24.68 -11.15
CA ILE A 133 -8.95 -24.84 -10.01
C ILE A 133 -10.35 -24.40 -10.45
N SER A 134 -11.39 -25.15 -10.05
CA SER A 134 -12.78 -24.79 -10.29
C SER A 134 -13.20 -23.60 -9.43
N ARG A 135 -14.37 -23.01 -9.73
CA ARG A 135 -14.98 -21.97 -8.90
C ARG A 135 -15.29 -22.43 -7.46
N ASP A 136 -15.49 -23.73 -7.28
CA ASP A 136 -15.86 -24.32 -5.99
C ASP A 136 -14.63 -24.81 -5.19
N GLY A 137 -13.41 -24.57 -5.73
CA GLY A 137 -12.14 -24.90 -5.10
C GLY A 137 -11.58 -26.28 -5.47
N ASP A 138 -12.25 -27.04 -6.33
CA ASP A 138 -11.77 -28.35 -6.76
C ASP A 138 -10.57 -28.24 -7.71
N VAL A 139 -9.57 -29.06 -7.51
CA VAL A 139 -8.40 -29.13 -8.36
C VAL A 139 -8.72 -29.95 -9.61
N ILE A 140 -8.91 -29.28 -10.75
CA ILE A 140 -9.13 -29.93 -12.06
C ILE A 140 -7.80 -30.37 -12.65
N THR A 141 -6.79 -29.51 -12.58
CA THR A 141 -5.42 -29.81 -13.00
C THR A 141 -4.48 -29.32 -11.91
N CYS A 142 -3.76 -30.27 -11.32
CA CYS A 142 -2.79 -29.96 -10.27
C CYS A 142 -1.59 -29.22 -10.86
N LEU A 143 -1.11 -28.20 -10.16
CA LEU A 143 0.19 -27.63 -10.41
C LEU A 143 1.23 -28.72 -10.13
N LEU A 144 1.82 -29.25 -11.19
CA LEU A 144 2.97 -30.11 -11.05
C LEU A 144 4.14 -29.25 -10.60
N TYR A 145 4.46 -29.31 -9.33
CA TYR A 145 5.79 -28.96 -8.85
C TYR A 145 6.75 -30.02 -9.43
N THR A 146 7.01 -29.90 -10.73
CA THR A 146 8.10 -30.68 -11.28
C THR A 146 9.35 -30.11 -10.65
N SER A 147 9.88 -30.93 -9.71
CA SER A 147 11.27 -30.97 -9.31
C SER A 147 12.08 -29.73 -9.73
N ASP A 148 12.53 -29.03 -8.74
CA ASP A 148 13.78 -28.31 -8.85
C ASP A 148 13.90 -27.22 -9.91
N ALA A 149 13.01 -26.20 -9.78
CA ALA A 149 13.36 -24.86 -10.27
C ALA A 149 14.59 -24.27 -9.51
N ALA A 150 15.22 -25.09 -8.67
CA ALA A 150 16.44 -24.74 -7.93
C ALA A 150 17.71 -25.25 -8.58
N ASP A 151 17.62 -26.09 -9.63
CA ASP A 151 18.75 -26.74 -10.27
C ASP A 151 19.04 -26.26 -11.70
N GLU A 152 18.40 -25.14 -12.16
CA GLU A 152 18.75 -24.46 -13.43
C GLU A 152 19.25 -23.03 -13.22
#